data_f7a89e185cf900c956664b7d77bfe45c
#
_entry.id   f7a89e185cf900c956664b7d77bfe45c
#
_cell.length_a   1.000
_cell.length_b   1.000
_cell.length_c   1.000
_cell.angle_alpha   90.00
_cell.angle_beta   90.00
_cell.angle_gamma   90.00
#
_symmetry.space_group_name_H-M   'P 1'
#
loop_
_entity.id
_entity.type
_entity.pdbx_description
1 polymer ?
#
loop_
_entity_poly.entity_id
_entity_poly.type
_entity_poly.pdbx_seq_one_letter_code
_entity_poly.pdbx_strand_id
1 'polypeptide(L)'
;MANAISPSTYELLTINKDGVDVRIDGKTTTFDYYESLLSPMITASISYVDTGNSVSGNYKTDTQERLGTIYNSLPITSGEEVNFIINSNLGKLDFSDKSLVVNKASNLGGDSNKEVVVLSLVSKDMETNLNTPINEKYKNIISLSVNKILKDKFNVNKSDVDIEPTKHTYSFIGAGRSPYEIILELAKKSTSNNGSPGYFFYQTQDGYKFKSIDSLIKEDPKETYFTSGAMRSSITSDIDNNFKIINYSVSKNQNLIDAMKSGVYSSRNIFFNPRDLSYSEVIFNLNKEKPDFSLASDIPIPSGSNSYIRTNHQILDVGFYEEGANVKDISKDPSFNVAKATMRYNLLFSQMIEMTIPCNPNLRAGDNIECMFEKITLGSKSIGAYDETQSGKYLVVNLCHHFDTDSSYTSMTLVRDSYGIYTNKK
;
A
#
# COMPACT_ATOMS: atom_id res chain seq x y z
N MET A 1 -13.38 10.46 30.55
CA MET A 1 -13.39 10.52 29.08
C MET A 1 -12.19 9.73 28.62
N ALA A 2 -12.41 8.61 27.96
CA ALA A 2 -11.29 7.87 27.37
C ALA A 2 -10.64 8.76 26.29
N ASN A 3 -9.33 8.90 26.32
CA ASN A 3 -8.61 9.61 25.28
C ASN A 3 -8.73 8.81 23.99
N ALA A 4 -9.15 9.43 22.91
CA ALA A 4 -9.24 8.77 21.59
C ALA A 4 -7.88 8.23 21.10
N ILE A 5 -6.80 8.67 21.71
CA ILE A 5 -5.41 8.31 21.45
C ILE A 5 -4.85 7.51 22.65
N SER A 6 -5.64 6.60 23.21
CA SER A 6 -5.16 5.77 24.31
C SER A 6 -4.04 4.84 23.86
N PRO A 7 -3.05 4.56 24.73
CA PRO A 7 -2.01 3.60 24.39
C PRO A 7 -2.61 2.22 24.13
N SER A 8 -2.03 1.50 23.18
CA SER A 8 -2.38 0.12 22.87
C SER A 8 -1.67 -0.84 23.82
N THR A 9 -2.18 -2.06 23.95
CA THR A 9 -1.58 -3.08 24.79
C THR A 9 -0.91 -4.14 23.94
N TYR A 10 0.32 -4.48 24.29
CA TYR A 10 1.05 -5.58 23.70
C TYR A 10 0.66 -6.88 24.41
N GLU A 11 -0.10 -7.75 23.71
CA GLU A 11 -0.41 -9.09 24.21
C GLU A 11 0.78 -10.03 23.98
N LEU A 12 1.42 -9.89 22.81
CA LEU A 12 2.60 -10.60 22.44
C LEU A 12 3.54 -9.64 21.71
N LEU A 13 4.83 -9.64 22.05
CA LEU A 13 5.89 -9.06 21.24
C LEU A 13 7.20 -9.78 21.58
N THR A 14 7.62 -10.68 20.70
CA THR A 14 8.77 -11.56 20.91
C THR A 14 9.72 -11.52 19.71
N ILE A 15 11.01 -11.65 20.02
CA ILE A 15 12.07 -11.92 19.04
C ILE A 15 12.46 -13.39 19.24
N ASN A 16 12.40 -14.17 18.16
CA ASN A 16 12.87 -15.54 18.12
C ASN A 16 14.22 -15.62 17.41
N LYS A 17 15.18 -16.25 18.04
CA LYS A 17 16.45 -16.64 17.43
C LYS A 17 16.80 -18.07 17.84
N ASP A 18 17.05 -18.94 16.86
CA ASP A 18 17.46 -20.34 17.07
C ASP A 18 16.55 -21.12 18.05
N GLY A 19 15.24 -20.80 18.04
CA GLY A 19 14.25 -21.40 18.91
C GLY A 19 14.16 -20.81 20.32
N VAL A 20 14.85 -19.71 20.59
CA VAL A 20 14.75 -18.96 21.86
C VAL A 20 13.88 -17.73 21.65
N ASP A 21 12.73 -17.68 22.34
CA ASP A 21 11.83 -16.54 22.34
C ASP A 21 12.16 -15.57 23.48
N VAL A 22 12.39 -14.30 23.13
CA VAL A 22 12.58 -13.24 24.12
C VAL A 22 11.50 -12.18 23.96
N ARG A 23 10.79 -11.93 25.05
CA ARG A 23 9.77 -10.85 25.12
C ARG A 23 10.42 -9.50 25.25
N ILE A 24 9.95 -8.54 24.43
CA ILE A 24 10.42 -7.15 24.43
C ILE A 24 9.31 -6.12 24.68
N ASP A 25 8.07 -6.56 24.90
CA ASP A 25 6.89 -5.69 25.10
C ASP A 25 7.11 -4.63 26.20
N GLY A 26 7.65 -5.02 27.36
CA GLY A 26 7.92 -4.10 28.48
C GLY A 26 9.09 -3.14 28.28
N LYS A 27 9.84 -3.24 27.17
CA LYS A 27 11.00 -2.43 26.83
C LYS A 27 10.81 -1.59 25.58
N THR A 28 9.78 -1.90 24.81
CA THR A 28 9.45 -1.23 23.57
C THR A 28 8.99 0.19 23.85
N THR A 29 9.62 1.15 23.23
CA THR A 29 9.26 2.57 23.29
C THR A 29 8.34 2.95 22.14
N THR A 30 8.64 2.48 20.94
CA THR A 30 7.81 2.73 19.76
C THR A 30 7.73 1.49 18.87
N PHE A 31 6.57 1.29 18.28
CA PHE A 31 6.33 0.28 17.25
C PHE A 31 5.55 0.92 16.11
N ASP A 32 6.10 0.88 14.91
CA ASP A 32 5.49 1.39 13.69
C ASP A 32 5.27 0.24 12.71
N TYR A 33 4.03 0.08 12.25
CA TYR A 33 3.65 -0.92 11.25
C TYR A 33 3.17 -0.23 9.98
N TYR A 34 3.68 -0.65 8.83
CA TYR A 34 3.44 0.01 7.56
C TYR A 34 2.86 -0.93 6.51
N GLU A 35 1.82 -0.48 5.82
CA GLU A 35 1.31 -1.06 4.58
C GLU A 35 1.25 0.00 3.47
N SER A 36 1.46 -0.43 2.22
CA SER A 36 1.41 0.47 1.08
C SER A 36 0.93 -0.25 -0.18
N LEU A 37 0.04 0.40 -0.96
CA LEU A 37 -0.33 -0.04 -2.31
C LEU A 37 0.87 -0.07 -3.27
N LEU A 38 1.90 0.69 -2.96
CA LEU A 38 3.09 0.86 -3.81
C LEU A 38 4.22 -0.10 -3.43
N SER A 39 4.03 -0.91 -2.38
CA SER A 39 5.01 -1.87 -1.88
C SER A 39 4.46 -3.31 -1.92
N PRO A 40 5.21 -4.27 -2.47
CA PRO A 40 4.81 -5.67 -2.47
C PRO A 40 5.02 -6.37 -1.11
N MET A 41 5.51 -5.67 -0.10
CA MET A 41 5.84 -6.21 1.21
C MET A 41 5.38 -5.30 2.34
N ILE A 42 5.09 -5.90 3.49
CA ILE A 42 4.87 -5.23 4.76
C ILE A 42 6.22 -4.89 5.39
N THR A 43 6.28 -3.74 6.05
CA THR A 43 7.44 -3.34 6.85
C THR A 43 7.01 -2.88 8.24
N ALA A 44 7.91 -3.00 9.22
CA ALA A 44 7.70 -2.44 10.54
C ALA A 44 9.02 -1.92 11.14
N SER A 45 8.92 -1.09 12.15
CA SER A 45 10.07 -0.59 12.92
C SER A 45 9.77 -0.70 14.41
N ILE A 46 10.72 -1.22 15.17
CA ILE A 46 10.63 -1.33 16.62
C ILE A 46 11.79 -0.58 17.23
N SER A 47 11.50 0.30 18.20
CA SER A 47 12.53 0.88 19.07
C SER A 47 12.33 0.36 20.48
N TYR A 48 13.38 -0.14 21.10
CA TYR A 48 13.34 -0.58 22.49
C TYR A 48 14.57 -0.14 23.26
N VAL A 49 14.40 -0.02 24.56
CA VAL A 49 15.46 0.34 25.52
C VAL A 49 15.75 -0.86 26.40
N ASP A 50 17.01 -1.26 26.45
CA ASP A 50 17.48 -2.36 27.29
C ASP A 50 18.46 -1.89 28.37
N THR A 51 18.27 -2.39 29.58
CA THR A 51 19.08 -2.03 30.77
C THR A 51 20.03 -3.13 31.21
N GLY A 52 20.22 -4.17 30.38
CA GLY A 52 21.25 -5.19 30.61
C GLY A 52 20.87 -6.40 31.47
N ASN A 53 19.64 -6.47 32.03
CA ASN A 53 19.18 -7.61 32.83
C ASN A 53 18.13 -8.48 32.12
N SER A 54 18.26 -8.65 30.83
CA SER A 54 17.15 -9.05 29.99
C SER A 54 17.14 -10.52 29.62
N VAL A 55 18.30 -11.13 29.49
CA VAL A 55 18.43 -12.53 29.04
C VAL A 55 19.52 -13.22 29.85
N SER A 56 19.19 -14.33 30.47
CA SER A 56 20.17 -15.29 30.96
C SER A 56 20.67 -16.09 29.75
N GLY A 57 21.84 -15.70 29.24
CA GLY A 57 22.40 -16.32 28.04
C GLY A 57 22.99 -17.70 28.34
N ASN A 58 22.33 -18.74 27.91
CA ASN A 58 22.93 -20.06 27.69
C ASN A 58 23.54 -20.15 26.30
N TYR A 59 24.41 -19.22 25.91
CA TYR A 59 25.26 -19.47 24.77
C TYR A 59 26.45 -20.35 25.17
N LYS A 60 26.58 -21.48 24.51
CA LYS A 60 27.42 -22.67 24.79
C LYS A 60 28.93 -22.48 24.92
N THR A 61 29.45 -21.30 25.23
CA THR A 61 30.88 -21.07 25.28
C THR A 61 31.44 -20.62 26.63
N ASP A 62 30.58 -20.28 27.62
CA ASP A 62 31.11 -19.92 28.93
C ASP A 62 30.21 -20.37 30.09
N THR A 63 30.78 -20.97 31.09
CA THR A 63 30.16 -21.57 32.28
C THR A 63 29.64 -20.54 33.29
N GLN A 64 29.55 -19.26 32.94
CA GLN A 64 28.97 -18.20 33.76
C GLN A 64 27.73 -17.62 33.10
N GLU A 65 26.58 -17.69 33.77
CA GLU A 65 25.37 -16.96 33.43
C GLU A 65 25.69 -15.45 33.46
N ARG A 66 25.97 -14.87 32.31
CA ARG A 66 26.10 -13.42 32.16
C ARG A 66 24.75 -12.87 31.78
N LEU A 67 24.13 -12.11 32.68
CA LEU A 67 23.00 -11.24 32.34
C LEU A 67 23.51 -10.15 31.38
N GLY A 68 22.99 -10.13 30.17
CA GLY A 68 23.37 -9.16 29.16
C GLY A 68 22.16 -8.44 28.56
N THR A 69 22.41 -7.50 27.67
CA THR A 69 21.37 -6.90 26.84
C THR A 69 20.86 -7.92 25.81
N ILE A 70 19.63 -7.77 25.34
CA ILE A 70 19.06 -8.61 24.29
C ILE A 70 19.93 -8.60 23.05
N TYR A 71 20.41 -7.41 22.65
CA TYR A 71 21.26 -7.22 21.48
C TYR A 71 22.58 -8.01 21.55
N ASN A 72 23.21 -8.04 22.71
CA ASN A 72 24.48 -8.73 22.90
C ASN A 72 24.33 -10.22 23.27
N SER A 73 23.29 -10.56 24.03
CA SER A 73 23.06 -11.93 24.52
C SER A 73 22.39 -12.84 23.48
N LEU A 74 21.56 -12.25 22.61
CA LEU A 74 21.00 -12.89 21.43
C LEU A 74 21.65 -12.31 20.18
N PRO A 75 22.94 -12.36 19.93
CA PRO A 75 23.60 -11.53 18.93
C PRO A 75 22.69 -11.27 17.69
N ILE A 76 21.87 -10.21 17.79
CA ILE A 76 20.89 -9.85 16.76
C ILE A 76 21.69 -9.34 15.55
N THR A 77 21.65 -10.11 14.48
CA THR A 77 22.47 -9.83 13.28
C THR A 77 21.61 -9.54 12.05
N SER A 78 20.45 -10.09 11.97
CA SER A 78 19.38 -10.04 10.98
C SER A 78 18.84 -11.44 10.69
N GLY A 79 17.60 -11.52 10.24
CA GLY A 79 16.92 -12.80 9.97
C GLY A 79 16.18 -13.39 11.18
N GLU A 80 16.27 -12.77 12.37
CA GLU A 80 15.49 -13.17 13.54
C GLU A 80 13.99 -12.94 13.28
N GLU A 81 13.15 -13.87 13.72
CA GLU A 81 11.70 -13.76 13.58
C GLU A 81 11.10 -12.92 14.71
N VAL A 82 10.16 -12.05 14.35
CA VAL A 82 9.43 -11.22 15.31
C VAL A 82 7.94 -11.52 15.18
N ASN A 83 7.35 -11.97 16.29
CA ASN A 83 5.93 -12.22 16.42
C ASN A 83 5.30 -11.20 17.35
N PHE A 84 4.12 -10.71 16.98
CA PHE A 84 3.44 -9.72 17.81
C PHE A 84 1.91 -9.78 17.69
N ILE A 85 1.26 -9.41 18.79
CA ILE A 85 -0.18 -9.12 18.89
C ILE A 85 -0.31 -7.80 19.64
N ILE A 86 -0.91 -6.80 18.99
CA ILE A 86 -1.13 -5.48 19.56
C ILE A 86 -2.61 -5.18 19.53
N ASN A 87 -3.20 -4.94 20.70
CA ASN A 87 -4.61 -4.61 20.85
C ASN A 87 -4.79 -3.10 20.97
N SER A 88 -5.74 -2.55 20.22
CA SER A 88 -6.19 -1.18 20.31
C SER A 88 -7.71 -1.11 20.53
N ASN A 89 -8.26 0.09 20.73
CA ASN A 89 -9.69 0.28 20.98
C ASN A 89 -10.62 -0.26 19.88
N LEU A 90 -10.19 -0.24 18.63
CA LEU A 90 -11.01 -0.62 17.46
C LEU A 90 -10.69 -1.98 16.88
N GLY A 91 -9.61 -2.63 17.33
CA GLY A 91 -9.22 -3.92 16.78
C GLY A 91 -7.84 -4.37 17.24
N LYS A 92 -7.34 -5.42 16.61
CA LYS A 92 -6.00 -5.95 16.87
C LYS A 92 -5.16 -6.11 15.62
N LEU A 93 -3.88 -5.92 15.78
CA LEU A 93 -2.87 -6.27 14.81
C LEU A 93 -2.23 -7.60 15.25
N ASP A 94 -2.46 -8.67 14.47
CA ASP A 94 -2.09 -10.03 14.86
C ASP A 94 -1.11 -10.63 13.86
N PHE A 95 0.11 -10.83 14.29
CA PHE A 95 1.22 -11.47 13.57
C PHE A 95 1.82 -12.62 14.39
N SER A 96 0.98 -13.37 15.10
CA SER A 96 1.41 -14.56 15.85
C SER A 96 1.80 -15.71 14.93
N ASP A 97 1.07 -15.89 13.82
CA ASP A 97 1.29 -16.99 12.87
C ASP A 97 2.12 -16.57 11.64
N LYS A 98 2.22 -15.27 11.37
CA LYS A 98 2.93 -14.70 10.22
C LYS A 98 4.03 -13.76 10.70
N SER A 99 5.16 -14.31 11.14
CA SER A 99 6.28 -13.50 11.65
C SER A 99 6.84 -12.54 10.60
N LEU A 100 7.26 -11.35 11.05
CA LEU A 100 8.18 -10.49 10.31
C LEU A 100 9.62 -10.90 10.66
N VAL A 101 10.57 -10.54 9.81
CA VAL A 101 12.00 -10.81 10.06
C VAL A 101 12.78 -9.52 10.22
N VAL A 102 13.78 -9.55 11.10
CA VAL A 102 14.71 -8.42 11.28
C VAL A 102 15.55 -8.28 10.02
N ASN A 103 15.37 -7.19 9.30
CA ASN A 103 16.17 -6.83 8.14
C ASN A 103 17.43 -6.05 8.55
N LYS A 104 17.29 -5.17 9.53
CA LYS A 104 18.39 -4.33 10.03
C LYS A 104 18.23 -4.10 11.52
N ALA A 105 19.29 -4.30 12.26
CA ALA A 105 19.42 -3.89 13.65
C ALA A 105 20.39 -2.72 13.74
N SER A 106 20.00 -1.64 14.40
CA SER A 106 20.84 -0.47 14.65
C SER A 106 20.88 -0.17 16.13
N ASN A 107 22.07 -0.26 16.70
CA ASN A 107 22.31 0.22 18.06
C ASN A 107 22.64 1.73 17.97
N LEU A 108 21.76 2.55 18.51
CA LEU A 108 21.92 4.01 18.51
C LEU A 108 22.87 4.52 19.59
N GLY A 109 23.49 3.58 20.34
CA GLY A 109 24.31 3.90 21.47
C GLY A 109 23.50 3.96 22.76
N GLY A 110 24.20 4.09 23.86
CA GLY A 110 23.63 4.12 25.19
C GLY A 110 24.53 4.80 26.18
N ASP A 111 24.06 4.95 27.38
CA ASP A 111 24.82 5.29 28.55
C ASP A 111 25.29 3.98 29.22
N SER A 112 26.14 4.06 30.24
CA SER A 112 26.66 2.89 30.97
C SER A 112 25.61 1.89 31.44
N ASN A 113 24.34 2.30 31.50
CA ASN A 113 23.21 1.52 32.03
C ASN A 113 22.03 1.32 31.06
N LYS A 114 22.10 1.86 29.85
CA LYS A 114 20.97 1.79 28.87
C LYS A 114 21.49 1.68 27.46
N GLU A 115 20.89 0.81 26.68
CA GLU A 115 21.13 0.64 25.26
C GLU A 115 19.82 0.88 24.49
N VAL A 116 19.87 1.69 23.43
CA VAL A 116 18.72 1.96 22.55
C VAL A 116 18.95 1.23 21.23
N VAL A 117 18.05 0.32 20.90
CA VAL A 117 18.12 -0.48 19.69
C VAL A 117 16.89 -0.21 18.81
N VAL A 118 17.14 -0.02 17.52
CA VAL A 118 16.09 0.09 16.50
C VAL A 118 16.21 -1.09 15.55
N LEU A 119 15.12 -1.83 15.42
CA LEU A 119 14.97 -2.94 14.48
C LEU A 119 14.08 -2.51 13.32
N SER A 120 14.54 -2.69 12.10
CA SER A 120 13.70 -2.57 10.91
C SER A 120 13.30 -3.98 10.49
N LEU A 121 12.00 -4.20 10.35
CA LEU A 121 11.39 -5.49 10.02
C LEU A 121 10.82 -5.49 8.62
N VAL A 122 10.82 -6.66 7.99
CA VAL A 122 10.17 -6.90 6.69
C VAL A 122 9.42 -8.22 6.72
N SER A 123 8.47 -8.41 5.80
CA SER A 123 7.81 -9.71 5.65
C SER A 123 8.84 -10.79 5.27
N LYS A 124 8.72 -11.98 5.88
CA LYS A 124 9.61 -13.13 5.65
C LYS A 124 9.71 -13.52 4.18
N ASP A 125 8.66 -13.30 3.42
CA ASP A 125 8.60 -13.61 2.00
C ASP A 125 9.62 -12.81 1.16
N MET A 126 10.15 -11.70 1.69
CA MET A 126 11.18 -10.92 0.99
C MET A 126 12.49 -11.70 0.84
N GLU A 127 12.86 -12.49 1.83
CA GLU A 127 14.00 -13.40 1.73
C GLU A 127 13.77 -14.44 0.62
N THR A 128 12.59 -15.06 0.61
CA THR A 128 12.19 -16.01 -0.43
C THR A 128 12.20 -15.34 -1.81
N ASN A 129 11.71 -14.11 -1.93
CA ASN A 129 11.70 -13.36 -3.18
C ASN A 129 13.11 -13.17 -3.78
N LEU A 130 14.10 -12.90 -2.93
CA LEU A 130 15.48 -12.70 -3.39
C LEU A 130 16.19 -14.01 -3.74
N ASN A 131 15.87 -15.09 -3.02
CA ASN A 131 16.53 -16.40 -3.16
C ASN A 131 15.93 -17.29 -4.25
N THR A 132 14.76 -16.93 -4.82
CA THR A 132 14.06 -17.77 -5.81
C THR A 132 13.85 -17.09 -7.17
N PRO A 133 14.93 -16.82 -7.94
CA PRO A 133 14.81 -16.22 -9.25
C PRO A 133 14.02 -17.13 -10.21
N ILE A 134 13.16 -16.53 -11.02
CA ILE A 134 12.29 -17.24 -11.96
C ILE A 134 12.97 -17.34 -13.33
N ASN A 135 13.12 -18.58 -13.82
CA ASN A 135 13.64 -18.87 -15.17
C ASN A 135 12.61 -19.57 -16.07
N GLU A 136 11.45 -19.87 -15.54
CA GLU A 136 10.41 -20.63 -16.23
C GLU A 136 9.68 -19.76 -17.26
N LYS A 137 9.07 -20.45 -18.24
CA LYS A 137 8.17 -19.81 -19.22
C LYS A 137 6.74 -19.87 -18.69
N TYR A 138 6.08 -18.73 -18.78
CA TYR A 138 4.66 -18.58 -18.48
C TYR A 138 3.89 -18.26 -19.77
N LYS A 139 2.75 -18.91 -19.96
CA LYS A 139 1.85 -18.69 -21.09
C LYS A 139 0.42 -18.85 -20.59
N ASN A 140 -0.14 -17.77 -20.05
CA ASN A 140 -1.48 -17.79 -19.48
C ASN A 140 -2.05 -16.37 -19.36
N ILE A 141 -3.31 -16.27 -18.93
CA ILE A 141 -3.88 -15.02 -18.45
C ILE A 141 -3.00 -14.47 -17.31
N ILE A 142 -2.75 -13.16 -17.30
CA ILE A 142 -1.80 -12.56 -16.34
C ILE A 142 -2.16 -12.90 -14.89
N SER A 143 -3.42 -12.78 -14.48
CA SER A 143 -3.86 -13.11 -13.11
C SER A 143 -3.58 -14.58 -12.72
N LEU A 144 -3.70 -15.52 -13.66
CA LEU A 144 -3.37 -16.92 -13.41
C LEU A 144 -1.85 -17.14 -13.30
N SER A 145 -1.06 -16.38 -14.07
CA SER A 145 0.41 -16.41 -13.95
C SER A 145 0.86 -15.85 -12.60
N VAL A 146 0.26 -14.75 -12.12
CA VAL A 146 0.51 -14.18 -10.80
C VAL A 146 0.18 -15.18 -9.70
N ASN A 147 -1.01 -15.79 -9.76
CA ASN A 147 -1.44 -16.80 -8.78
C ASN A 147 -0.49 -18.00 -8.75
N LYS A 148 -0.04 -18.45 -9.93
CA LYS A 148 0.93 -19.55 -10.03
C LYS A 148 2.28 -19.17 -9.38
N ILE A 149 2.79 -17.96 -9.64
CA ILE A 149 4.04 -17.49 -9.04
C ILE A 149 3.92 -17.45 -7.51
N LEU A 150 2.85 -16.88 -6.96
CA LEU A 150 2.64 -16.79 -5.52
C LEU A 150 2.53 -18.17 -4.88
N LYS A 151 1.80 -19.09 -5.50
CA LYS A 151 1.67 -20.46 -5.00
C LYS A 151 2.98 -21.25 -5.07
N ASP A 152 3.67 -21.22 -6.23
CA ASP A 152 4.82 -22.09 -6.47
C ASP A 152 6.10 -21.59 -5.77
N LYS A 153 6.24 -20.26 -5.59
CA LYS A 153 7.47 -19.67 -5.02
C LYS A 153 7.34 -19.32 -3.54
N PHE A 154 6.16 -18.88 -3.10
CA PHE A 154 5.95 -18.47 -1.70
C PHE A 154 5.09 -19.46 -0.91
N ASN A 155 4.57 -20.51 -1.56
CA ASN A 155 3.70 -21.51 -0.93
C ASN A 155 2.47 -20.87 -0.21
N VAL A 156 1.95 -19.78 -0.77
CA VAL A 156 0.85 -19.03 -0.17
C VAL A 156 -0.45 -19.81 -0.32
N ASN A 157 -1.26 -19.86 0.75
CA ASN A 157 -2.57 -20.49 0.73
C ASN A 157 -3.56 -19.65 -0.10
N LYS A 158 -4.57 -20.28 -0.66
CA LYS A 158 -5.59 -19.61 -1.45
C LYS A 158 -6.38 -18.56 -0.63
N SER A 159 -6.50 -18.76 0.68
CA SER A 159 -7.14 -17.81 1.61
C SER A 159 -6.39 -16.50 1.75
N ASP A 160 -5.07 -16.53 1.56
CA ASP A 160 -4.16 -15.40 1.77
C ASP A 160 -3.87 -14.63 0.47
N VAL A 161 -4.66 -14.87 -0.57
CA VAL A 161 -4.46 -14.26 -1.89
C VAL A 161 -5.79 -13.75 -2.45
N ASP A 162 -5.84 -12.49 -2.79
CA ASP A 162 -6.98 -11.84 -3.44
C ASP A 162 -6.56 -11.25 -4.79
N ILE A 163 -6.82 -12.02 -5.85
CA ILE A 163 -6.41 -11.69 -7.22
C ILE A 163 -7.65 -11.42 -8.07
N GLU A 164 -7.76 -10.20 -8.57
CA GLU A 164 -8.76 -9.83 -9.56
C GLU A 164 -8.42 -10.43 -10.93
N PRO A 165 -9.38 -11.07 -11.62
CA PRO A 165 -9.16 -11.62 -12.96
C PRO A 165 -8.77 -10.55 -13.97
N THR A 166 -7.78 -10.87 -14.83
CA THR A 166 -7.35 -10.01 -15.93
C THR A 166 -7.82 -10.54 -17.28
N LYS A 167 -7.94 -9.65 -18.26
CA LYS A 167 -8.53 -9.96 -19.56
C LYS A 167 -7.57 -10.68 -20.52
N HIS A 168 -6.29 -10.29 -20.54
CA HIS A 168 -5.37 -10.68 -21.59
C HIS A 168 -4.44 -11.82 -21.23
N THR A 169 -4.21 -12.72 -22.18
CA THR A 169 -3.15 -13.72 -22.12
C THR A 169 -1.82 -13.04 -22.42
N TYR A 170 -0.79 -13.38 -21.64
CA TYR A 170 0.56 -12.89 -21.85
C TYR A 170 1.57 -14.02 -21.66
N SER A 171 2.52 -14.11 -22.57
CA SER A 171 3.59 -15.11 -22.53
C SER A 171 4.92 -14.42 -22.26
N PHE A 172 5.65 -14.88 -21.25
CA PHE A 172 6.96 -14.35 -20.89
C PHE A 172 7.88 -15.42 -20.29
N ILE A 173 9.17 -15.10 -20.22
CA ILE A 173 10.18 -15.87 -19.51
C ILE A 173 10.68 -15.03 -18.34
N GLY A 174 10.87 -15.65 -17.18
CA GLY A 174 11.33 -14.98 -15.97
C GLY A 174 12.71 -14.34 -16.11
N ALA A 175 13.61 -14.95 -16.86
CA ALA A 175 14.96 -14.43 -17.16
C ALA A 175 15.80 -14.09 -15.92
N GLY A 176 15.68 -14.89 -14.86
CA GLY A 176 16.46 -14.71 -13.63
C GLY A 176 15.97 -13.59 -12.71
N ARG A 177 14.82 -12.98 -13.02
CA ARG A 177 14.25 -11.91 -12.19
C ARG A 177 13.54 -12.46 -10.96
N SER A 178 13.44 -11.63 -9.92
CA SER A 178 12.72 -11.97 -8.71
C SER A 178 11.20 -12.04 -8.95
N PRO A 179 10.45 -12.86 -8.20
CA PRO A 179 9.00 -12.95 -8.31
C PRO A 179 8.28 -11.60 -8.21
N TYR A 180 8.64 -10.75 -7.25
CA TYR A 180 7.99 -9.44 -7.07
C TYR A 180 8.23 -8.51 -8.25
N GLU A 181 9.46 -8.46 -8.81
CA GLU A 181 9.74 -7.67 -10.01
C GLU A 181 8.86 -8.07 -11.18
N ILE A 182 8.70 -9.39 -11.39
CA ILE A 182 7.84 -9.91 -12.46
C ILE A 182 6.38 -9.53 -12.21
N ILE A 183 5.85 -9.73 -10.99
CA ILE A 183 4.46 -9.42 -10.69
C ILE A 183 4.18 -7.91 -10.82
N LEU A 184 5.10 -7.05 -10.38
CA LEU A 184 4.97 -5.59 -10.53
C LEU A 184 5.00 -5.15 -12.01
N GLU A 185 5.80 -5.81 -12.85
CA GLU A 185 5.77 -5.57 -14.30
C GLU A 185 4.44 -6.05 -14.90
N LEU A 186 3.96 -7.21 -14.50
CA LEU A 186 2.67 -7.75 -14.94
C LEU A 186 1.50 -6.83 -14.53
N ALA A 187 1.55 -6.22 -13.36
CA ALA A 187 0.54 -5.28 -12.90
C ALA A 187 0.38 -4.08 -13.85
N LYS A 188 1.48 -3.53 -14.35
CA LYS A 188 1.47 -2.43 -15.34
C LYS A 188 0.89 -2.84 -16.69
N LYS A 189 1.01 -4.11 -17.06
CA LYS A 189 0.52 -4.67 -18.33
C LYS A 189 -0.93 -5.18 -18.25
N SER A 190 -1.48 -5.26 -17.03
CA SER A 190 -2.79 -5.84 -16.76
C SER A 190 -3.94 -4.87 -17.07
N THR A 191 -5.03 -5.44 -17.56
CA THR A 191 -6.33 -4.79 -17.69
C THR A 191 -7.41 -5.68 -17.11
N SER A 192 -8.42 -5.07 -16.49
CA SER A 192 -9.58 -5.77 -15.98
C SER A 192 -10.44 -6.34 -17.12
N ASN A 193 -11.38 -7.21 -16.80
CA ASN A 193 -12.32 -7.73 -17.78
C ASN A 193 -13.15 -6.62 -18.47
N ASN A 194 -13.35 -5.49 -17.81
CA ASN A 194 -14.02 -4.30 -18.35
C ASN A 194 -13.10 -3.43 -19.22
N GLY A 195 -11.81 -3.77 -19.35
CA GLY A 195 -10.83 -3.01 -20.14
C GLY A 195 -10.14 -1.89 -19.37
N SER A 196 -10.42 -1.70 -18.09
CA SER A 196 -9.77 -0.70 -17.24
C SER A 196 -8.32 -1.11 -16.92
N PRO A 197 -7.33 -0.24 -17.16
CA PRO A 197 -5.92 -0.50 -16.90
C PRO A 197 -5.52 -0.07 -15.48
N GLY A 198 -4.35 -0.51 -15.05
CA GLY A 198 -3.72 -0.11 -13.80
C GLY A 198 -4.08 -1.04 -12.65
N TYR A 199 -3.16 -1.93 -12.34
CA TYR A 199 -3.24 -2.86 -11.23
C TYR A 199 -2.17 -2.52 -10.21
N PHE A 200 -2.47 -2.81 -8.94
CA PHE A 200 -1.52 -2.81 -7.85
C PHE A 200 -1.25 -4.23 -7.38
N PHE A 201 -0.01 -4.49 -7.02
CA PHE A 201 0.41 -5.68 -6.31
C PHE A 201 1.01 -5.26 -4.98
N TYR A 202 0.39 -5.66 -3.90
CA TYR A 202 0.77 -5.26 -2.55
C TYR A 202 0.41 -6.33 -1.53
N GLN A 203 1.01 -6.23 -0.35
CA GLN A 203 0.76 -7.11 0.78
C GLN A 203 0.15 -6.32 1.94
N THR A 204 -0.83 -6.92 2.59
CA THR A 204 -1.47 -6.43 3.82
C THR A 204 -1.42 -7.53 4.88
N GLN A 205 -1.87 -7.25 6.11
CA GLN A 205 -2.05 -8.27 7.14
C GLN A 205 -2.88 -9.45 6.62
N ASP A 206 -3.88 -9.20 5.77
CA ASP A 206 -4.78 -10.22 5.23
C ASP A 206 -4.14 -11.07 4.12
N GLY A 207 -2.95 -10.71 3.64
CA GLY A 207 -2.20 -11.40 2.60
C GLY A 207 -1.95 -10.57 1.34
N TYR A 208 -1.72 -11.26 0.22
CA TYR A 208 -1.39 -10.64 -1.06
C TYR A 208 -2.63 -10.17 -1.82
N LYS A 209 -2.54 -9.00 -2.39
CA LYS A 209 -3.59 -8.39 -3.19
C LYS A 209 -3.06 -8.06 -4.59
N PHE A 210 -3.84 -8.41 -5.62
CA PHE A 210 -3.57 -8.02 -7.01
C PHE A 210 -4.87 -7.48 -7.60
N LYS A 211 -5.07 -6.18 -7.52
CA LYS A 211 -6.35 -5.52 -7.84
C LYS A 211 -6.18 -4.32 -8.75
N SER A 212 -7.19 -4.06 -9.58
CA SER A 212 -7.25 -2.85 -10.39
C SER A 212 -7.63 -1.62 -9.56
N ILE A 213 -7.21 -0.44 -9.99
CA ILE A 213 -7.61 0.84 -9.40
C ILE A 213 -9.14 0.94 -9.34
N ASP A 214 -9.82 0.54 -10.39
CA ASP A 214 -11.27 0.64 -10.50
C ASP A 214 -12.00 -0.30 -9.55
N SER A 215 -11.46 -1.51 -9.32
CA SER A 215 -11.98 -2.44 -8.33
C SER A 215 -11.85 -1.85 -6.93
N LEU A 216 -10.68 -1.31 -6.59
CA LEU A 216 -10.45 -0.67 -5.29
C LEU A 216 -11.39 0.52 -5.06
N ILE A 217 -11.54 1.41 -6.04
CA ILE A 217 -12.42 2.58 -5.91
C ILE A 217 -13.90 2.20 -5.77
N LYS A 218 -14.33 1.07 -6.35
CA LYS A 218 -15.72 0.60 -6.27
C LYS A 218 -16.10 0.05 -4.89
N GLU A 219 -15.14 -0.43 -4.12
CA GLU A 219 -15.42 -0.95 -2.79
C GLU A 219 -16.08 0.12 -1.91
N ASP A 220 -17.02 -0.28 -1.07
CA ASP A 220 -17.68 0.62 -0.14
C ASP A 220 -16.69 1.12 0.92
N PRO A 221 -16.85 2.35 1.42
CA PRO A 221 -16.03 2.85 2.52
C PRO A 221 -16.18 1.97 3.76
N LYS A 222 -15.07 1.56 4.37
CA LYS A 222 -15.09 0.78 5.60
C LYS A 222 -15.57 1.60 6.80
N GLU A 223 -15.16 2.88 6.84
CA GLU A 223 -15.46 3.78 7.95
C GLU A 223 -15.62 5.21 7.46
N THR A 224 -16.33 6.03 8.24
CA THR A 224 -16.47 7.47 8.01
C THR A 224 -15.77 8.27 9.10
N TYR A 225 -14.89 9.18 8.72
CA TYR A 225 -14.13 10.04 9.65
C TYR A 225 -14.54 11.49 9.51
N PHE A 226 -14.59 12.20 10.65
CA PHE A 226 -15.11 13.56 10.75
C PHE A 226 -14.10 14.52 11.36
N THR A 227 -14.06 15.77 10.87
CA THR A 227 -13.42 16.86 11.59
C THR A 227 -14.25 17.30 12.80
N SER A 228 -13.61 17.92 13.80
CA SER A 228 -14.25 18.27 15.08
C SER A 228 -15.50 19.13 14.96
N GLY A 229 -15.57 19.99 13.98
CA GLY A 229 -16.73 20.85 13.75
C GLY A 229 -17.91 20.13 13.12
N ALA A 230 -17.64 19.14 12.27
CA ALA A 230 -18.64 18.29 11.65
C ALA A 230 -19.33 17.36 12.67
N MET A 231 -18.65 17.00 13.74
CA MET A 231 -19.18 16.12 14.79
C MET A 231 -20.19 16.79 15.71
N ARG A 232 -20.23 18.13 15.78
CA ARG A 232 -21.05 18.85 16.79
C ARG A 232 -22.57 18.68 16.64
N SER A 233 -23.04 18.12 15.54
CA SER A 233 -24.48 18.07 15.29
C SER A 233 -25.18 16.79 15.75
N SER A 234 -24.47 15.70 16.09
CA SER A 234 -25.12 14.41 16.28
C SER A 234 -24.51 13.44 17.29
N ILE A 235 -23.34 13.73 17.89
CA ILE A 235 -22.56 12.67 18.50
C ILE A 235 -22.18 12.96 19.96
N THR A 236 -22.61 12.07 20.89
CA THR A 236 -22.46 12.19 22.34
C THR A 236 -21.79 11.00 23.03
N SER A 237 -21.26 10.00 22.28
CA SER A 237 -20.69 8.78 22.88
C SER A 237 -19.17 8.67 22.70
N ASP A 238 -18.50 7.90 23.59
CA ASP A 238 -17.05 7.64 23.53
C ASP A 238 -16.62 6.93 22.23
N ILE A 239 -17.52 6.15 21.62
CA ILE A 239 -17.31 5.45 20.36
C ILE A 239 -17.04 6.46 19.23
N ASP A 240 -17.68 7.61 19.29
CA ASP A 240 -17.63 8.64 18.26
C ASP A 240 -16.28 9.37 18.19
N ASN A 241 -15.56 9.44 19.32
CA ASN A 241 -14.23 10.01 19.36
C ASN A 241 -13.19 9.18 18.57
N ASN A 242 -13.43 7.89 18.39
CA ASN A 242 -12.56 7.01 17.62
C ASN A 242 -12.62 7.31 16.11
N PHE A 243 -13.68 7.98 15.63
CA PHE A 243 -13.85 8.36 14.23
C PHE A 243 -13.51 9.83 13.95
N LYS A 244 -12.87 10.48 14.91
CA LYS A 244 -12.46 11.88 14.77
C LYS A 244 -11.13 11.98 14.04
N ILE A 245 -11.06 12.86 13.03
CA ILE A 245 -9.81 13.25 12.39
C ILE A 245 -9.02 14.11 13.39
N ILE A 246 -7.81 13.65 13.76
CA ILE A 246 -6.92 14.34 14.70
C ILE A 246 -6.25 15.50 13.97
N ASN A 247 -5.65 15.21 12.83
CA ASN A 247 -4.98 16.17 11.97
C ASN A 247 -5.10 15.75 10.51
N TYR A 248 -5.11 16.71 9.60
CA TYR A 248 -5.01 16.45 8.17
C TYR A 248 -4.30 17.59 7.45
N SER A 249 -3.65 17.28 6.36
CA SER A 249 -3.07 18.25 5.45
C SER A 249 -3.28 17.83 4.00
N VAL A 250 -3.64 18.80 3.15
CA VAL A 250 -3.77 18.57 1.72
C VAL A 250 -2.38 18.69 1.09
N SER A 251 -1.73 17.57 0.82
CA SER A 251 -0.36 17.53 0.25
C SER A 251 -0.37 17.76 -1.26
N LYS A 252 -1.46 17.36 -1.95
CA LYS A 252 -1.66 17.61 -3.38
C LYS A 252 -3.12 17.92 -3.65
N ASN A 253 -3.33 18.98 -4.40
CA ASN A 253 -4.65 19.35 -4.91
C ASN A 253 -4.60 19.50 -6.42
N GLN A 254 -5.75 19.80 -7.04
CA GLN A 254 -5.86 19.96 -8.48
C GLN A 254 -4.84 20.98 -9.00
N ASN A 255 -3.97 20.53 -9.91
CA ASN A 255 -3.00 21.36 -10.59
C ASN A 255 -3.10 21.10 -12.09
N LEU A 256 -3.68 22.04 -12.83
CA LEU A 256 -3.91 21.93 -14.26
C LEU A 256 -2.62 21.69 -15.04
N ILE A 257 -1.58 22.48 -14.74
CA ILE A 257 -0.31 22.40 -15.48
C ILE A 257 0.38 21.07 -15.25
N ASP A 258 0.43 20.59 -14.01
CA ASP A 258 1.04 19.32 -13.68
C ASP A 258 0.25 18.15 -14.26
N ALA A 259 -1.08 18.20 -14.22
CA ALA A 259 -1.95 17.21 -14.84
C ALA A 259 -1.76 17.15 -16.37
N MET A 260 -1.61 18.30 -17.05
CA MET A 260 -1.28 18.35 -18.47
C MET A 260 0.11 17.78 -18.77
N LYS A 261 1.13 18.16 -17.98
CA LYS A 261 2.52 17.68 -18.15
C LYS A 261 2.65 16.19 -17.86
N SER A 262 1.91 15.66 -16.88
CA SER A 262 1.92 14.22 -16.56
C SER A 262 1.09 13.38 -17.54
N GLY A 263 0.33 14.01 -18.44
CA GLY A 263 -0.48 13.33 -19.45
C GLY A 263 -1.79 12.74 -18.90
N VAL A 264 -2.33 13.30 -17.81
CA VAL A 264 -3.63 12.89 -17.24
C VAL A 264 -4.76 13.11 -18.23
N TYR A 265 -4.80 14.26 -18.89
CA TYR A 265 -5.89 14.59 -19.81
C TYR A 265 -5.67 14.06 -21.23
N SER A 266 -4.43 14.12 -21.71
CA SER A 266 -4.06 13.62 -23.05
C SER A 266 -2.57 13.32 -23.12
N SER A 267 -2.21 12.22 -23.82
CA SER A 267 -0.83 11.86 -24.10
C SER A 267 -0.67 11.27 -25.49
N ARG A 268 0.45 11.58 -26.12
CA ARG A 268 0.91 10.96 -27.36
C ARG A 268 1.81 9.79 -27.01
N ASN A 269 1.52 8.61 -27.54
CA ASN A 269 2.30 7.42 -27.28
C ASN A 269 2.81 6.84 -28.58
N ILE A 270 4.13 6.76 -28.71
CA ILE A 270 4.83 6.24 -29.88
C ILE A 270 5.35 4.85 -29.51
N PHE A 271 4.88 3.85 -30.24
CA PHE A 271 5.27 2.46 -30.05
C PHE A 271 6.22 2.05 -31.16
N PHE A 272 7.42 1.63 -30.80
CA PHE A 272 8.42 1.11 -31.72
C PHE A 272 8.39 -0.42 -31.72
N ASN A 273 8.26 -1.01 -32.90
CA ASN A 273 8.34 -2.45 -33.11
C ASN A 273 9.76 -2.84 -33.54
N PRO A 274 10.58 -3.47 -32.70
CA PRO A 274 11.96 -3.83 -33.03
C PRO A 274 12.08 -4.93 -34.08
N ARG A 275 10.98 -5.66 -34.36
CA ARG A 275 10.99 -6.78 -35.31
C ARG A 275 10.97 -6.34 -36.77
N ASP A 276 10.19 -5.33 -37.10
CA ASP A 276 10.03 -4.81 -38.45
C ASP A 276 10.51 -3.35 -38.59
N LEU A 277 11.09 -2.79 -37.50
CA LEU A 277 11.60 -1.43 -37.41
C LEU A 277 10.54 -0.35 -37.72
N SER A 278 9.27 -0.69 -37.53
CA SER A 278 8.15 0.22 -37.69
C SER A 278 7.82 0.96 -36.41
N TYR A 279 7.13 2.08 -36.54
CA TYR A 279 6.53 2.76 -35.39
C TYR A 279 5.06 3.03 -35.67
N SER A 280 4.32 3.15 -34.58
CA SER A 280 2.91 3.52 -34.62
C SER A 280 2.64 4.55 -33.51
N GLU A 281 1.66 5.40 -33.76
CA GLU A 281 1.30 6.48 -32.87
C GLU A 281 -0.14 6.30 -32.40
N VAL A 282 -0.34 6.46 -31.08
CA VAL A 282 -1.67 6.44 -30.47
C VAL A 282 -1.80 7.62 -29.51
N ILE A 283 -2.86 8.38 -29.67
CA ILE A 283 -3.20 9.49 -28.77
C ILE A 283 -4.27 9.00 -27.81
N PHE A 284 -3.93 8.96 -26.51
CA PHE A 284 -4.91 8.76 -25.45
C PHE A 284 -5.51 10.10 -25.03
N ASN A 285 -6.81 10.10 -24.81
CA ASN A 285 -7.55 11.26 -24.34
C ASN A 285 -8.55 10.84 -23.28
N LEU A 286 -8.51 11.51 -22.12
CA LEU A 286 -9.35 11.16 -20.97
C LEU A 286 -10.85 11.19 -21.30
N ASN A 287 -11.31 12.12 -22.14
CA ASN A 287 -12.72 12.16 -22.55
C ASN A 287 -13.18 10.89 -23.27
N LYS A 288 -12.27 10.24 -24.01
CA LYS A 288 -12.56 8.98 -24.73
C LYS A 288 -12.44 7.75 -23.83
N GLU A 289 -11.49 7.78 -22.90
CA GLU A 289 -11.20 6.66 -22.01
C GLU A 289 -12.06 6.68 -20.73
N LYS A 290 -12.57 7.86 -20.30
CA LYS A 290 -13.38 8.05 -19.10
C LYS A 290 -14.57 7.08 -18.97
N PRO A 291 -15.31 6.71 -20.04
CA PRO A 291 -16.41 5.75 -19.94
C PRO A 291 -15.99 4.36 -19.44
N ASP A 292 -14.72 3.98 -19.66
CA ASP A 292 -14.19 2.69 -19.25
C ASP A 292 -13.67 2.70 -17.81
N PHE A 293 -13.57 3.90 -17.17
CA PHE A 293 -13.03 4.06 -15.82
C PHE A 293 -14.14 4.17 -14.77
N SER A 294 -13.91 3.56 -13.63
CA SER A 294 -14.72 3.79 -12.43
C SER A 294 -14.06 4.89 -11.60
N LEU A 295 -14.67 6.07 -11.62
CA LEU A 295 -14.19 7.24 -10.91
C LEU A 295 -14.93 7.41 -9.59
N ALA A 296 -14.27 7.99 -8.58
CA ALA A 296 -14.89 8.25 -7.29
C ALA A 296 -15.97 9.35 -7.37
N SER A 297 -15.81 10.33 -8.28
CA SER A 297 -16.82 11.33 -8.63
C SER A 297 -16.58 11.88 -10.04
N ASP A 298 -17.28 12.92 -10.45
CA ASP A 298 -17.08 13.52 -11.78
C ASP A 298 -15.80 14.37 -11.82
N ILE A 299 -15.10 14.34 -12.96
CA ILE A 299 -13.86 15.12 -13.18
C ILE A 299 -14.18 16.23 -14.17
N PRO A 300 -14.02 17.50 -13.80
CA PRO A 300 -14.06 18.58 -14.75
C PRO A 300 -12.83 18.53 -15.65
N ILE A 301 -13.03 18.37 -16.96
CA ILE A 301 -11.95 18.38 -17.94
C ILE A 301 -11.89 19.79 -18.56
N PRO A 302 -10.76 20.52 -18.41
CA PRO A 302 -10.64 21.86 -18.93
C PRO A 302 -10.78 21.93 -20.44
N SER A 303 -11.41 22.99 -20.95
CA SER A 303 -11.45 23.28 -22.38
C SER A 303 -10.00 23.53 -22.87
N GLY A 304 -9.60 22.86 -23.93
CA GLY A 304 -8.21 22.93 -24.43
C GLY A 304 -7.29 21.79 -23.96
N SER A 305 -7.72 20.94 -23.03
CA SER A 305 -6.96 19.75 -22.58
C SER A 305 -6.83 18.64 -23.63
N ASN A 306 -7.46 18.81 -24.79
CA ASN A 306 -7.38 17.85 -25.90
C ASN A 306 -6.00 17.83 -26.61
N SER A 307 -5.20 18.90 -26.42
CA SER A 307 -3.83 18.96 -26.93
C SER A 307 -2.90 18.18 -26.00
N TYR A 308 -2.14 17.25 -26.55
CA TYR A 308 -1.14 16.53 -25.77
C TYR A 308 0.12 17.37 -25.57
N ILE A 309 0.63 17.38 -24.34
CA ILE A 309 1.96 17.94 -24.02
C ILE A 309 2.95 16.80 -23.82
N ARG A 310 2.49 15.70 -23.23
CA ARG A 310 3.32 14.55 -22.94
C ARG A 310 3.41 13.61 -24.13
N THR A 311 4.65 13.31 -24.55
CA THR A 311 4.95 12.23 -25.49
C THR A 311 5.71 11.13 -24.77
N ASN A 312 5.22 9.89 -24.87
CA ASN A 312 5.85 8.71 -24.33
C ASN A 312 6.36 7.85 -25.49
N HIS A 313 7.53 7.25 -25.32
CA HIS A 313 8.11 6.28 -26.25
C HIS A 313 8.15 4.92 -25.56
N GLN A 314 7.64 3.89 -26.24
CA GLN A 314 7.63 2.53 -25.74
C GLN A 314 8.06 1.55 -26.81
N ILE A 315 8.78 0.51 -26.42
CA ILE A 315 9.12 -0.61 -27.27
C ILE A 315 8.02 -1.65 -27.14
N LEU A 316 7.49 -2.13 -28.26
CA LEU A 316 6.53 -3.23 -28.28
C LEU A 316 7.19 -4.52 -27.81
N ASP A 317 6.46 -5.28 -27.00
CA ASP A 317 6.91 -6.59 -26.50
C ASP A 317 6.53 -7.69 -27.48
N VAL A 318 7.27 -7.75 -28.58
CA VAL A 318 7.01 -8.68 -29.70
C VAL A 318 7.61 -10.09 -29.48
N GLY A 319 8.21 -10.35 -28.31
CA GLY A 319 9.02 -11.56 -28.10
C GLY A 319 8.23 -12.86 -28.00
N PHE A 320 6.93 -12.83 -27.71
CA PHE A 320 6.14 -14.01 -27.36
C PHE A 320 4.77 -14.10 -28.02
N TYR A 321 4.66 -13.58 -29.23
CA TYR A 321 3.46 -13.83 -30.03
C TYR A 321 3.37 -15.33 -30.38
N GLU A 322 2.14 -15.83 -30.38
CA GLU A 322 1.87 -17.17 -30.90
C GLU A 322 2.24 -17.23 -32.38
N GLU A 323 2.66 -18.40 -32.83
CA GLU A 323 2.88 -18.64 -34.26
C GLU A 323 1.59 -18.31 -35.02
N GLY A 324 1.65 -17.36 -35.96
CA GLY A 324 0.48 -16.84 -36.68
C GLY A 324 -0.23 -15.64 -36.07
N ALA A 325 0.19 -15.11 -34.91
CA ALA A 325 -0.39 -13.87 -34.37
C ALA A 325 -0.05 -12.69 -35.27
N ASN A 326 -1.08 -11.89 -35.60
CA ASN A 326 -0.90 -10.69 -36.45
C ASN A 326 -0.33 -9.55 -35.59
N VAL A 327 0.96 -9.28 -35.72
CA VAL A 327 1.71 -8.26 -34.98
C VAL A 327 1.23 -6.82 -35.28
N LYS A 328 0.38 -6.63 -36.28
CA LYS A 328 -0.12 -5.31 -36.68
C LYS A 328 -1.19 -4.74 -35.76
N ASP A 329 -1.81 -5.56 -34.91
CA ASP A 329 -2.82 -5.08 -33.97
C ASP A 329 -2.18 -4.69 -32.63
N ILE A 330 -1.79 -3.43 -32.53
CA ILE A 330 -1.13 -2.84 -31.34
C ILE A 330 -2.00 -3.01 -30.08
N SER A 331 -3.33 -3.03 -30.22
CA SER A 331 -4.24 -3.15 -29.08
C SER A 331 -4.10 -4.47 -28.32
N LYS A 332 -3.49 -5.47 -28.94
CA LYS A 332 -3.21 -6.78 -28.34
C LYS A 332 -1.83 -6.84 -27.69
N ASP A 333 -0.99 -5.83 -27.89
CA ASP A 333 0.32 -5.77 -27.24
C ASP A 333 0.19 -5.27 -25.80
N PRO A 334 0.80 -5.96 -24.82
CA PRO A 334 0.77 -5.54 -23.41
C PRO A 334 1.36 -4.15 -23.18
N SER A 335 2.28 -3.69 -24.03
CA SER A 335 2.89 -2.36 -23.94
C SER A 335 1.87 -1.23 -24.15
N PHE A 336 0.81 -1.50 -24.91
CA PHE A 336 -0.32 -0.58 -25.06
C PHE A 336 -1.03 -0.33 -23.72
N ASN A 337 -1.20 -1.38 -22.93
CA ASN A 337 -1.82 -1.27 -21.61
C ASN A 337 -0.95 -0.48 -20.63
N VAL A 338 0.38 -0.55 -20.73
CA VAL A 338 1.30 0.23 -19.88
C VAL A 338 1.08 1.73 -20.08
N ALA A 339 0.87 2.18 -21.32
CA ALA A 339 0.61 3.59 -21.61
C ALA A 339 -0.73 4.05 -20.98
N LYS A 340 -1.79 3.26 -21.11
CA LYS A 340 -3.09 3.52 -20.47
C LYS A 340 -2.98 3.47 -18.94
N ALA A 341 -2.27 2.48 -18.39
CA ALA A 341 -2.06 2.34 -16.95
C ALA A 341 -1.36 3.57 -16.36
N THR A 342 -0.34 4.10 -17.06
CA THR A 342 0.36 5.31 -16.62
C THR A 342 -0.58 6.51 -16.50
N MET A 343 -1.48 6.70 -17.46
CA MET A 343 -2.50 7.76 -17.38
C MET A 343 -3.43 7.53 -16.19
N ARG A 344 -3.89 6.30 -15.97
CA ARG A 344 -4.78 5.95 -14.87
C ARG A 344 -4.13 6.13 -13.49
N TYR A 345 -2.85 5.73 -13.33
CA TYR A 345 -2.09 6.00 -12.10
C TYR A 345 -1.95 7.50 -11.84
N ASN A 346 -1.57 8.28 -12.85
CA ASN A 346 -1.45 9.73 -12.71
C ASN A 346 -2.78 10.40 -12.34
N LEU A 347 -3.89 9.88 -12.86
CA LEU A 347 -5.23 10.35 -12.52
C LEU A 347 -5.60 10.04 -11.07
N LEU A 348 -5.28 8.84 -10.56
CA LEU A 348 -5.55 8.45 -9.18
C LEU A 348 -4.91 9.41 -8.18
N PHE A 349 -3.69 9.88 -8.46
CA PHE A 349 -2.96 10.82 -7.61
C PHE A 349 -3.28 12.30 -7.90
N SER A 350 -4.50 12.61 -8.37
CA SER A 350 -4.91 13.99 -8.63
C SER A 350 -5.13 14.80 -7.37
N GLN A 351 -5.67 14.17 -6.32
CA GLN A 351 -5.76 14.76 -4.98
C GLN A 351 -5.13 13.81 -3.96
N MET A 352 -4.36 14.36 -3.03
CA MET A 352 -3.69 13.62 -1.98
C MET A 352 -3.78 14.35 -0.65
N ILE A 353 -4.17 13.63 0.39
CA ILE A 353 -4.34 14.12 1.76
C ILE A 353 -3.53 13.23 2.68
N GLU A 354 -2.77 13.83 3.57
CA GLU A 354 -2.18 13.14 4.72
C GLU A 354 -3.09 13.34 5.92
N MET A 355 -3.46 12.27 6.59
CA MET A 355 -4.43 12.29 7.68
C MET A 355 -3.98 11.40 8.84
N THR A 356 -4.21 11.89 10.05
CA THR A 356 -3.99 11.14 11.30
C THR A 356 -5.32 10.96 12.03
N ILE A 357 -5.59 9.72 12.45
CA ILE A 357 -6.79 9.32 13.19
C ILE A 357 -6.41 8.50 14.42
N PRO A 358 -7.32 8.30 15.39
CA PRO A 358 -7.14 7.30 16.43
C PRO A 358 -6.83 5.93 15.83
N CYS A 359 -6.03 5.13 16.55
CA CYS A 359 -5.55 3.86 16.02
C CYS A 359 -6.68 2.91 15.64
N ASN A 360 -6.74 2.54 14.37
CA ASN A 360 -7.69 1.56 13.85
C ASN A 360 -6.96 0.45 13.07
N PRO A 361 -6.55 -0.64 13.75
CA PRO A 361 -5.86 -1.75 13.12
C PRO A 361 -6.69 -2.56 12.11
N ASN A 362 -7.99 -2.26 11.97
CA ASN A 362 -8.84 -2.92 10.97
C ASN A 362 -8.69 -2.31 9.57
N LEU A 363 -8.06 -1.14 9.47
CA LEU A 363 -7.78 -0.51 8.18
C LEU A 363 -6.56 -1.13 7.51
N ARG A 364 -6.62 -1.23 6.19
CA ARG A 364 -5.56 -1.77 5.32
C ARG A 364 -5.23 -0.79 4.19
N ALA A 365 -4.04 -0.92 3.64
CA ALA A 365 -3.76 -0.31 2.35
C ALA A 365 -4.71 -0.89 1.29
N GLY A 366 -5.31 -0.02 0.48
CA GLY A 366 -6.32 -0.38 -0.51
C GLY A 366 -7.77 -0.28 -0.05
N ASP A 367 -8.01 0.00 1.22
CA ASP A 367 -9.36 0.27 1.72
C ASP A 367 -9.84 1.66 1.30
N ASN A 368 -11.15 1.80 1.16
CA ASN A 368 -11.78 3.10 1.06
C ASN A 368 -12.27 3.57 2.43
N ILE A 369 -12.13 4.86 2.65
CA ILE A 369 -12.72 5.56 3.79
C ILE A 369 -13.48 6.78 3.31
N GLU A 370 -14.47 7.21 4.06
CA GLU A 370 -15.20 8.45 3.81
C GLU A 370 -14.69 9.52 4.78
N CYS A 371 -14.32 10.68 4.25
CA CYS A 371 -13.84 11.80 5.04
C CYS A 371 -14.83 12.97 4.94
N MET A 372 -15.27 13.47 6.10
CA MET A 372 -16.19 14.59 6.22
C MET A 372 -15.47 15.80 6.81
N PHE A 373 -15.14 16.75 5.94
CA PHE A 373 -14.48 17.99 6.33
C PHE A 373 -15.50 19.09 6.58
N GLU A 374 -15.25 19.92 7.58
CA GLU A 374 -16.12 21.04 7.92
C GLU A 374 -16.04 22.14 6.86
N LYS A 375 -17.20 22.66 6.47
CA LYS A 375 -17.29 23.83 5.58
C LYS A 375 -16.98 25.10 6.37
N ILE A 376 -15.99 25.84 5.93
CA ILE A 376 -15.66 27.15 6.50
C ILE A 376 -16.68 28.18 6.00
N THR A 377 -17.58 28.63 6.87
CA THR A 377 -18.57 29.69 6.56
C THR A 377 -18.65 30.70 7.69
N LEU A 378 -19.06 31.95 7.37
CA LEU A 378 -19.28 32.98 8.34
C LEU A 378 -20.65 32.78 9.03
N GLY A 379 -20.63 32.65 10.37
CA GLY A 379 -21.83 32.64 11.21
C GLY A 379 -22.34 31.25 11.65
N SER A 380 -23.37 31.26 12.51
CA SER A 380 -23.96 30.09 13.17
C SER A 380 -24.64 29.06 12.25
N LYS A 381 -24.77 29.35 10.95
CA LYS A 381 -25.36 28.45 9.96
C LYS A 381 -24.39 27.38 9.45
N SER A 382 -23.12 27.41 9.87
CA SER A 382 -22.08 26.48 9.43
C SER A 382 -21.95 25.24 10.29
N ILE A 383 -22.61 25.19 11.43
CA ILE A 383 -22.50 24.04 12.34
C ILE A 383 -23.10 22.81 11.67
N GLY A 384 -22.24 21.82 11.35
CA GLY A 384 -22.63 20.57 10.71
C GLY A 384 -22.71 20.61 9.18
N ALA A 385 -22.32 21.71 8.52
CA ALA A 385 -22.21 21.75 7.06
C ALA A 385 -20.85 21.19 6.61
N TYR A 386 -20.88 20.29 5.63
CA TYR A 386 -19.67 19.69 5.06
C TYR A 386 -19.17 20.47 3.85
N ASP A 387 -17.85 20.46 3.65
CA ASP A 387 -17.24 20.93 2.43
C ASP A 387 -17.50 19.91 1.32
N GLU A 388 -18.37 20.23 0.38
CA GLU A 388 -18.78 19.35 -0.71
C GLU A 388 -17.66 19.04 -1.70
N THR A 389 -16.60 19.86 -1.74
CA THR A 389 -15.48 19.68 -2.66
C THR A 389 -14.38 18.79 -2.11
N GLN A 390 -14.11 18.88 -0.80
CA GLN A 390 -13.09 18.10 -0.14
C GLN A 390 -13.62 16.82 0.50
N SER A 391 -14.85 16.84 1.02
CA SER A 391 -15.48 15.65 1.61
C SER A 391 -15.77 14.58 0.58
N GLY A 392 -15.82 13.32 1.02
CA GLY A 392 -16.17 12.17 0.21
C GLY A 392 -15.23 11.01 0.39
N LYS A 393 -15.27 10.10 -0.58
CA LYS A 393 -14.54 8.82 -0.56
C LYS A 393 -13.09 8.99 -0.99
N TYR A 394 -12.20 8.39 -0.21
CA TYR A 394 -10.75 8.36 -0.44
C TYR A 394 -10.22 6.93 -0.34
N LEU A 395 -9.24 6.61 -1.18
CA LEU A 395 -8.51 5.35 -1.15
C LEU A 395 -7.26 5.50 -0.28
N VAL A 396 -7.03 4.57 0.64
CA VAL A 396 -5.83 4.49 1.48
C VAL A 396 -4.68 3.93 0.65
N VAL A 397 -3.68 4.74 0.35
CA VAL A 397 -2.47 4.31 -0.39
C VAL A 397 -1.39 3.81 0.55
N ASN A 398 -1.10 4.58 1.59
CA ASN A 398 -0.15 4.22 2.62
C ASN A 398 -0.82 4.35 3.97
N LEU A 399 -0.50 3.46 4.88
CA LEU A 399 -0.87 3.59 6.28
C LEU A 399 0.32 3.24 7.18
N CYS A 400 0.33 3.88 8.35
CA CYS A 400 1.21 3.57 9.44
C CYS A 400 0.38 3.48 10.72
N HIS A 401 0.37 2.32 11.35
CA HIS A 401 -0.13 2.18 12.72
C HIS A 401 1.04 2.43 13.67
N HIS A 402 0.98 3.54 14.39
CA HIS A 402 1.97 3.96 15.37
C HIS A 402 1.52 3.63 16.77
N PHE A 403 2.39 2.98 17.52
CA PHE A 403 2.18 2.59 18.91
C PHE A 403 3.36 3.07 19.73
N ASP A 404 3.11 3.91 20.72
CA ASP A 404 4.10 4.32 21.71
C ASP A 404 3.56 4.06 23.15
N THR A 405 4.35 4.41 24.16
CA THR A 405 4.00 4.19 25.57
C THR A 405 2.79 5.00 26.03
N ASP A 406 2.51 6.11 25.38
CA ASP A 406 1.51 7.09 25.84
C ASP A 406 0.33 7.22 24.86
N SER A 407 0.52 6.83 23.61
CA SER A 407 -0.47 7.04 22.55
C SER A 407 -0.44 5.97 21.47
N SER A 408 -1.55 5.81 20.76
CA SER A 408 -1.61 5.05 19.52
C SER A 408 -2.48 5.76 18.50
N TYR A 409 -2.00 5.83 17.25
CA TYR A 409 -2.72 6.46 16.17
C TYR A 409 -2.42 5.80 14.82
N THR A 410 -3.27 6.07 13.85
CA THR A 410 -3.03 5.65 12.45
C THR A 410 -2.82 6.88 11.59
N SER A 411 -1.66 6.96 10.93
CA SER A 411 -1.37 7.96 9.91
C SER A 411 -1.53 7.36 8.53
N MET A 412 -2.15 8.11 7.60
CA MET A 412 -2.49 7.61 6.28
C MET A 412 -2.20 8.65 5.20
N THR A 413 -1.79 8.14 4.03
CA THR A 413 -1.83 8.91 2.78
C THR A 413 -3.05 8.47 1.98
N LEU A 414 -3.95 9.39 1.75
CA LEU A 414 -5.22 9.19 1.08
C LEU A 414 -5.18 9.82 -0.31
N VAL A 415 -5.74 9.13 -1.29
CA VAL A 415 -5.83 9.65 -2.67
C VAL A 415 -7.23 9.51 -3.25
N ARG A 416 -7.53 10.32 -4.24
CA ARG A 416 -8.68 10.12 -5.11
C ARG A 416 -8.44 10.74 -6.49
N ASP A 417 -9.14 10.22 -7.46
CA ASP A 417 -9.03 10.58 -8.87
C ASP A 417 -9.98 11.71 -9.31
N SER A 418 -10.78 12.21 -8.39
CA SER A 418 -11.88 13.14 -8.68
C SER A 418 -12.17 14.07 -7.50
N TYR A 419 -13.12 14.98 -7.62
CA TYR A 419 -13.46 15.99 -6.62
C TYR A 419 -14.95 15.92 -6.25
N GLY A 420 -15.25 16.23 -4.98
CA GLY A 420 -16.62 16.32 -4.47
C GLY A 420 -17.16 15.03 -3.89
N ILE A 421 -18.32 15.14 -3.24
CA ILE A 421 -19.04 14.03 -2.64
C ILE A 421 -19.58 13.13 -3.76
N TYR A 422 -19.32 11.83 -3.65
CA TYR A 422 -19.89 10.84 -4.55
C TYR A 422 -21.40 10.79 -4.38
N THR A 423 -22.12 11.50 -5.24
CA THR A 423 -23.54 11.31 -5.37
C THR A 423 -23.77 10.16 -6.33
N ASN A 424 -24.25 9.03 -5.82
CA ASN A 424 -24.82 7.97 -6.65
C ASN A 424 -25.98 8.59 -7.45
N LYS A 425 -25.71 9.24 -8.56
CA LYS A 425 -26.74 9.47 -9.56
C LYS A 425 -27.01 8.12 -10.20
N LYS A 426 -28.09 7.50 -9.70
CA LYS A 426 -28.75 6.39 -10.40
C LYS A 426 -29.13 6.80 -11.81
#